data_d8ac66b7efced4a15e74082de799d912
#
_entry.id   d8ac66b7efced4a15e74082de799d912
#
_cell.length_a   1.000
_cell.length_b   1.000
_cell.length_c   1.000
_cell.angle_alpha   90.00
_cell.angle_beta   90.00
_cell.angle_gamma   90.00
#
_symmetry.space_group_name_H-M   'P 1'
#
loop_
_entity.id
_entity.type
_entity.pdbx_description
1 polymer ?
#
loop_
_entity_poly.entity_id
_entity_poly.type
_entity_poly.pdbx_seq_one_letter_code
_entity_poly.pdbx_strand_id
1 'polypeptide(L)'
;MLCSRPAFCFMHKFRRKIPCIFWKGNGTLSMEHSTEVLYNRTMVYCTPEHRFGSDALLLARFCEPKRSQKAADLCSGCGIVALEWHDRGHRGPCTALELQPEGSALLAAAVEEQQLTHIIPVCADLRTWRQDEGQFDVCACNPPYFTEGPQSQNAAHALARHENTCALEDVCACGFRLLKDGGRLALCHRPERLAEVLAVLRAHRLEPKRLAFVKNAPEKAPWLFLVEAQKNRRTGLRVEPDVLIRAGAALYGR
;
A
#
# COMPACT_ATOMS: atom_id res chain seq x y z
N MET A 1 25.84 -24.75 -0.20
CA MET A 1 26.00 -23.87 -1.38
C MET A 1 25.00 -22.74 -1.25
N LEU A 2 25.49 -21.57 -0.84
CA LEU A 2 24.70 -20.34 -0.66
C LEU A 2 24.58 -19.65 -2.01
N CYS A 3 23.36 -19.60 -2.56
CA CYS A 3 23.09 -18.86 -3.77
C CYS A 3 22.91 -17.38 -3.42
N SER A 4 23.96 -16.60 -3.62
CA SER A 4 23.97 -15.14 -3.55
C SER A 4 23.16 -14.56 -4.71
N ARG A 5 22.04 -13.92 -4.44
CA ARG A 5 21.32 -13.12 -5.45
C ARG A 5 22.11 -11.86 -5.77
N PRO A 6 22.24 -11.46 -7.05
CA PRO A 6 23.03 -10.32 -7.44
C PRO A 6 22.37 -8.99 -7.11
N ALA A 7 23.23 -7.99 -6.95
CA ALA A 7 22.94 -6.61 -6.65
C ALA A 7 22.02 -5.94 -7.70
N PHE A 8 21.25 -4.99 -7.21
CA PHE A 8 20.32 -4.12 -7.93
C PHE A 8 20.92 -3.49 -9.19
N CYS A 9 20.26 -3.75 -10.32
CA CYS A 9 20.55 -3.09 -11.60
C CYS A 9 19.63 -1.87 -11.79
N PHE A 10 20.18 -0.78 -12.28
CA PHE A 10 19.54 0.53 -12.51
C PHE A 10 18.58 0.49 -13.71
N MET A 11 17.42 1.12 -13.59
CA MET A 11 16.51 1.37 -14.71
C MET A 11 16.23 2.87 -14.91
N HIS A 12 16.13 3.28 -16.18
CA HIS A 12 15.96 4.66 -16.64
C HIS A 12 14.52 5.20 -16.47
N LYS A 13 14.40 6.48 -16.12
CA LYS A 13 13.13 7.23 -16.11
C LYS A 13 12.59 7.43 -17.52
N PHE A 14 11.35 7.02 -17.74
CA PHE A 14 10.52 7.56 -18.80
C PHE A 14 9.32 8.29 -18.17
N ARG A 15 9.37 9.62 -18.12
CA ARG A 15 8.19 10.43 -17.84
C ARG A 15 7.50 10.73 -19.16
N ARG A 16 6.44 10.04 -19.49
CA ARG A 16 5.51 10.45 -20.55
C ARG A 16 4.26 11.01 -19.88
N LYS A 17 3.87 12.24 -20.26
CA LYS A 17 2.53 12.77 -19.96
C LYS A 17 1.60 12.23 -21.04
N ILE A 18 0.68 11.36 -20.66
CA ILE A 18 -0.35 10.82 -21.54
C ILE A 18 -1.68 11.19 -20.89
N PRO A 19 -2.63 11.80 -21.59
CA PRO A 19 -3.97 12.05 -21.05
C PRO A 19 -4.72 10.72 -20.95
N CYS A 20 -5.15 10.35 -19.75
CA CYS A 20 -6.13 9.29 -19.56
C CYS A 20 -7.53 9.81 -19.76
N ILE A 21 -8.33 9.09 -20.54
CA ILE A 21 -9.72 9.38 -20.79
C ILE A 21 -10.56 8.55 -19.83
N PHE A 22 -11.19 9.20 -18.86
CA PHE A 22 -12.14 8.54 -17.97
C PHE A 22 -13.57 8.80 -18.44
N TRP A 23 -14.37 7.75 -18.43
CA TRP A 23 -15.80 7.88 -18.71
C TRP A 23 -16.55 8.19 -17.40
N LYS A 24 -17.05 9.43 -17.24
CA LYS A 24 -18.17 9.74 -16.35
C LYS A 24 -19.37 9.98 -17.25
N GLY A 25 -20.51 9.29 -17.02
CA GLY A 25 -21.73 9.40 -17.81
C GLY A 25 -21.97 10.83 -18.30
N ASN A 26 -21.98 11.02 -19.62
CA ASN A 26 -22.12 12.25 -20.38
C ASN A 26 -20.91 13.20 -20.54
N GLY A 27 -19.68 12.77 -20.24
CA GLY A 27 -18.50 13.60 -20.53
C GLY A 27 -17.18 12.82 -20.37
N THR A 28 -16.30 12.95 -21.35
CA THR A 28 -14.95 12.40 -21.30
C THR A 28 -14.07 13.32 -20.45
N LEU A 29 -13.66 12.91 -19.26
CA LEU A 29 -12.69 13.64 -18.45
C LEU A 29 -11.29 13.13 -18.80
N SER A 30 -10.46 13.99 -19.42
CA SER A 30 -9.02 13.71 -19.55
C SER A 30 -8.33 14.16 -18.25
N MET A 31 -7.70 13.23 -17.53
CA MET A 31 -6.86 13.56 -16.39
C MET A 31 -5.40 13.49 -16.82
N GLU A 32 -4.67 14.62 -16.72
CA GLU A 32 -3.23 14.60 -16.95
C GLU A 32 -2.56 13.78 -15.84
N HIS A 33 -1.83 12.74 -16.22
CA HIS A 33 -1.08 11.90 -15.28
C HIS A 33 0.36 11.73 -15.74
N SER A 34 1.24 11.43 -14.80
CA SER A 34 2.58 10.94 -15.08
C SER A 34 2.60 9.43 -14.93
N THR A 35 3.41 8.76 -15.74
CA THR A 35 3.61 7.31 -15.65
C THR A 35 4.93 7.02 -14.96
N GLU A 36 4.87 6.24 -13.89
CA GLU A 36 6.05 5.60 -13.28
C GLU A 36 6.10 4.14 -13.70
N VAL A 37 7.29 3.56 -13.84
CA VAL A 37 7.47 2.18 -14.31
C VAL A 37 8.18 1.38 -13.25
N LEU A 38 7.58 0.27 -12.82
CA LEU A 38 8.15 -0.66 -11.84
C LEU A 38 9.23 -1.56 -12.48
N TYR A 39 9.86 -2.41 -11.66
CA TYR A 39 11.03 -3.18 -12.07
C TYR A 39 10.78 -4.10 -13.28
N ASN A 40 9.66 -4.81 -13.29
CA ASN A 40 9.25 -5.70 -14.39
C ASN A 40 8.28 -5.03 -15.38
N ARG A 41 8.38 -3.69 -15.49
CA ARG A 41 7.67 -2.84 -16.46
C ARG A 41 6.19 -2.60 -16.20
N THR A 42 5.65 -2.96 -15.04
CA THR A 42 4.29 -2.55 -14.67
C THR A 42 4.20 -1.04 -14.57
N MET A 43 3.23 -0.44 -15.24
CA MET A 43 3.01 1.01 -15.22
C MET A 43 2.09 1.41 -14.07
N VAL A 44 2.43 2.52 -13.43
CA VAL A 44 1.66 3.16 -12.36
C VAL A 44 1.34 4.60 -12.79
N TYR A 45 0.08 4.97 -12.78
CA TYR A 45 -0.36 6.32 -13.12
C TYR A 45 -0.47 7.17 -11.87
N CYS A 46 0.06 8.39 -11.94
CA CYS A 46 0.15 9.30 -10.81
C CYS A 46 -0.25 10.73 -11.21
N THR A 47 -0.91 11.45 -10.29
CA THR A 47 -1.07 12.90 -10.35
C THR A 47 -0.26 13.56 -9.23
N PRO A 48 -0.17 14.90 -9.19
CA PRO A 48 0.45 15.59 -8.06
C PRO A 48 -0.17 15.22 -6.69
N GLU A 49 -1.48 14.99 -6.67
CA GLU A 49 -2.29 14.67 -5.49
C GLU A 49 -2.24 13.19 -5.13
N HIS A 50 -2.15 12.32 -6.14
CA HIS A 50 -2.13 10.85 -5.99
C HIS A 50 -0.77 10.30 -6.41
N ARG A 51 0.21 10.49 -5.53
CA ARG A 51 1.57 9.92 -5.65
C ARG A 51 1.78 8.85 -4.60
N PHE A 52 2.79 8.05 -4.82
CA PHE A 52 3.24 7.08 -3.83
C PHE A 52 4.67 7.36 -3.36
N GLY A 53 4.95 6.97 -2.14
CA GLY A 53 6.29 7.03 -1.55
C GLY A 53 6.98 5.66 -1.55
N SER A 54 8.20 5.66 -1.06
CA SER A 54 8.98 4.44 -0.84
C SER A 54 8.37 3.51 0.19
N ASP A 55 7.61 4.05 1.13
CA ASP A 55 6.88 3.34 2.19
C ASP A 55 5.89 2.30 1.64
N ALA A 56 5.10 2.68 0.64
CA ALA A 56 4.14 1.78 0.00
C ALA A 56 4.83 0.61 -0.73
N LEU A 57 5.95 0.87 -1.41
CA LEU A 57 6.75 -0.19 -2.04
C LEU A 57 7.40 -1.13 -1.02
N LEU A 58 7.90 -0.56 0.08
CA LEU A 58 8.47 -1.35 1.18
C LEU A 58 7.41 -2.22 1.84
N LEU A 59 6.22 -1.67 2.07
CA LEU A 59 5.08 -2.43 2.59
C LEU A 59 4.72 -3.58 1.65
N ALA A 60 4.57 -3.32 0.35
CA ALA A 60 4.23 -4.34 -0.64
C ALA A 60 5.24 -5.50 -0.64
N ARG A 61 6.54 -5.18 -0.55
CA ARG A 61 7.62 -6.17 -0.49
C ARG A 61 7.68 -6.92 0.83
N PHE A 62 7.37 -6.27 1.93
CA PHE A 62 7.34 -6.90 3.25
C PHE A 62 6.23 -7.93 3.38
N CYS A 63 5.05 -7.67 2.82
CA CYS A 63 3.88 -8.53 2.96
C CYS A 63 3.50 -9.27 1.67
N GLU A 64 4.43 -9.44 0.75
CA GLU A 64 4.22 -10.05 -0.57
C GLU A 64 3.30 -11.28 -0.51
N PRO A 65 2.14 -11.28 -1.20
CA PRO A 65 1.27 -12.43 -1.26
C PRO A 65 1.89 -13.52 -2.14
N LYS A 66 1.59 -14.79 -1.85
CA LYS A 66 1.93 -15.88 -2.77
C LYS A 66 1.18 -15.71 -4.08
N ARG A 67 1.71 -16.29 -5.16
CA ARG A 67 1.22 -16.11 -6.52
C ARG A 67 -0.30 -16.21 -6.71
N SER A 68 -0.98 -17.11 -6.01
CA SER A 68 -2.41 -17.39 -6.16
C SER A 68 -3.27 -16.95 -4.98
N GLN A 69 -2.70 -16.32 -3.94
CA GLN A 69 -3.45 -15.87 -2.78
C GLN A 69 -4.43 -14.76 -3.16
N LYS A 70 -5.59 -14.71 -2.51
CA LYS A 70 -6.50 -13.58 -2.62
C LYS A 70 -6.00 -12.44 -1.72
N ALA A 71 -5.74 -11.28 -2.30
CA ALA A 71 -5.13 -10.13 -1.62
C ALA A 71 -6.02 -8.89 -1.68
N ALA A 72 -5.89 -8.00 -0.70
CA ALA A 72 -6.52 -6.68 -0.71
C ALA A 72 -5.50 -5.58 -0.39
N ASP A 73 -5.53 -4.50 -1.19
CA ASP A 73 -4.82 -3.26 -0.96
C ASP A 73 -5.84 -2.23 -0.45
N LEU A 74 -5.76 -1.89 0.84
CA LEU A 74 -6.68 -0.98 1.52
C LEU A 74 -6.11 0.43 1.51
N CYS A 75 -6.95 1.44 1.22
CA CYS A 75 -6.51 2.82 0.97
C CYS A 75 -5.48 2.87 -0.17
N SER A 76 -5.82 2.22 -1.27
CA SER A 76 -4.85 1.88 -2.33
C SER A 76 -4.29 3.09 -3.08
N GLY A 77 -4.91 4.28 -2.97
CA GLY A 77 -4.53 5.46 -3.75
C GLY A 77 -4.51 5.17 -5.25
N CYS A 78 -3.36 5.39 -5.89
CA CYS A 78 -3.14 5.02 -7.29
C CYS A 78 -2.84 3.52 -7.50
N GLY A 79 -3.01 2.68 -6.46
CA GLY A 79 -2.87 1.22 -6.56
C GLY A 79 -1.45 0.68 -6.50
N ILE A 80 -0.51 1.45 -5.97
CA ILE A 80 0.91 1.08 -6.01
C ILE A 80 1.23 -0.26 -5.34
N VAL A 81 0.57 -0.61 -4.22
CA VAL A 81 0.81 -1.88 -3.53
C VAL A 81 0.33 -3.05 -4.38
N ALA A 82 -0.89 -2.98 -4.91
CA ALA A 82 -1.45 -3.99 -5.80
C ALA A 82 -0.62 -4.17 -7.09
N LEU A 83 -0.16 -3.07 -7.70
CA LEU A 83 0.67 -3.08 -8.90
C LEU A 83 2.09 -3.60 -8.64
N GLU A 84 2.72 -3.28 -7.49
CA GLU A 84 4.01 -3.86 -7.09
C GLU A 84 3.89 -5.37 -6.85
N TRP A 85 2.80 -5.85 -6.24
CA TRP A 85 2.56 -7.29 -6.12
C TRP A 85 2.45 -7.97 -7.49
N HIS A 86 1.71 -7.36 -8.43
CA HIS A 86 1.65 -7.85 -9.80
C HIS A 86 3.03 -7.89 -10.45
N ASP A 87 3.77 -6.79 -10.37
CA ASP A 87 5.13 -6.65 -10.93
C ASP A 87 6.07 -7.73 -10.40
N ARG A 88 5.89 -8.14 -9.14
CA ARG A 88 6.65 -9.19 -8.47
C ARG A 88 6.13 -10.62 -8.69
N GLY A 89 5.08 -10.79 -9.47
CA GLY A 89 4.61 -12.11 -9.90
C GLY A 89 3.32 -12.60 -9.25
N HIS A 90 2.64 -11.80 -8.43
CA HIS A 90 1.30 -12.12 -7.95
C HIS A 90 0.30 -12.16 -9.11
N ARG A 91 -0.57 -13.16 -9.14
CA ARG A 91 -1.59 -13.37 -10.18
C ARG A 91 -2.93 -13.83 -9.62
N GLY A 92 -3.05 -13.96 -8.29
CA GLY A 92 -4.31 -14.22 -7.60
C GLY A 92 -5.22 -12.98 -7.64
N PRO A 93 -6.52 -13.13 -7.30
CA PRO A 93 -7.42 -11.99 -7.21
C PRO A 93 -6.91 -10.95 -6.22
N CYS A 94 -6.85 -9.68 -6.63
CA CYS A 94 -6.40 -8.56 -5.82
C CYS A 94 -7.44 -7.44 -5.86
N THR A 95 -8.09 -7.16 -4.75
CA THR A 95 -9.02 -6.03 -4.61
C THR A 95 -8.26 -4.82 -4.09
N ALA A 96 -8.29 -3.72 -4.83
CA ALA A 96 -7.69 -2.45 -4.42
C ALA A 96 -8.81 -1.45 -4.07
N LEU A 97 -8.94 -1.16 -2.77
CA LEU A 97 -10.03 -0.37 -2.22
C LEU A 97 -9.57 1.06 -1.94
N GLU A 98 -10.19 2.02 -2.58
CA GLU A 98 -9.88 3.43 -2.46
C GLU A 98 -11.17 4.25 -2.29
N LEU A 99 -11.13 5.19 -1.33
CA LEU A 99 -12.28 6.10 -1.09
C LEU A 99 -12.36 7.21 -2.14
N GLN A 100 -11.21 7.70 -2.58
CA GLN A 100 -11.14 8.84 -3.50
C GLN A 100 -11.33 8.37 -4.95
N PRO A 101 -12.35 8.88 -5.67
CA PRO A 101 -12.63 8.44 -7.03
C PRO A 101 -11.46 8.63 -7.99
N GLU A 102 -10.69 9.71 -7.82
CA GLU A 102 -9.54 10.03 -8.67
C GLU A 102 -8.42 8.99 -8.53
N GLY A 103 -8.09 8.59 -7.28
CA GLY A 103 -7.10 7.54 -7.02
C GLY A 103 -7.53 6.19 -7.61
N SER A 104 -8.78 5.79 -7.35
CA SER A 104 -9.36 4.56 -7.90
C SER A 104 -9.39 4.57 -9.44
N ALA A 105 -9.66 5.72 -10.05
CA ALA A 105 -9.68 5.88 -11.50
C ALA A 105 -8.29 5.76 -12.13
N LEU A 106 -7.23 6.27 -11.49
CA LEU A 106 -5.84 6.09 -11.94
C LEU A 106 -5.47 4.60 -12.00
N LEU A 107 -5.81 3.84 -10.95
CA LEU A 107 -5.59 2.41 -10.95
C LEU A 107 -6.42 1.70 -12.03
N ALA A 108 -7.69 2.05 -12.18
CA ALA A 108 -8.56 1.44 -13.19
C ALA A 108 -7.99 1.60 -14.60
N ALA A 109 -7.49 2.80 -14.94
CA ALA A 109 -6.84 3.05 -16.21
C ALA A 109 -5.55 2.22 -16.41
N ALA A 110 -4.71 2.12 -15.37
CA ALA A 110 -3.50 1.32 -15.42
C ALA A 110 -3.80 -0.19 -15.60
N VAL A 111 -4.86 -0.67 -14.94
CA VAL A 111 -5.34 -2.06 -15.05
C VAL A 111 -5.87 -2.35 -16.45
N GLU A 112 -6.69 -1.46 -17.00
CA GLU A 112 -7.28 -1.59 -18.33
C GLU A 112 -6.21 -1.59 -19.44
N GLU A 113 -5.33 -0.59 -19.45
CA GLU A 113 -4.28 -0.47 -20.45
C GLU A 113 -3.33 -1.66 -20.46
N GLN A 114 -3.00 -2.19 -19.28
CA GLN A 114 -2.09 -3.32 -19.12
C GLN A 114 -2.79 -4.69 -19.08
N GLN A 115 -4.12 -4.72 -19.22
CA GLN A 115 -4.95 -5.94 -19.19
C GLN A 115 -4.75 -6.78 -17.91
N LEU A 116 -4.63 -6.13 -16.74
CA LEU A 116 -4.38 -6.79 -15.46
C LEU A 116 -5.68 -7.31 -14.82
N THR A 117 -6.35 -8.24 -15.46
CA THR A 117 -7.71 -8.70 -15.14
C THR A 117 -7.89 -9.27 -13.71
N HIS A 118 -6.82 -9.60 -13.00
CA HIS A 118 -6.85 -10.11 -11.62
C HIS A 118 -6.79 -8.98 -10.57
N ILE A 119 -6.51 -7.73 -10.95
CA ILE A 119 -6.58 -6.56 -10.07
C ILE A 119 -7.93 -5.89 -10.28
N ILE A 120 -8.66 -5.70 -9.19
CA ILE A 120 -10.03 -5.17 -9.18
C ILE A 120 -10.03 -3.84 -8.42
N PRO A 121 -9.99 -2.70 -9.12
CA PRO A 121 -10.16 -1.39 -8.50
C PRO A 121 -11.59 -1.25 -7.96
N VAL A 122 -11.71 -0.78 -6.72
CA VAL A 122 -13.01 -0.56 -6.05
C VAL A 122 -13.00 0.83 -5.41
N CYS A 123 -13.87 1.72 -5.92
CA CYS A 123 -14.09 3.02 -5.29
C CYS A 123 -15.16 2.87 -4.20
N ALA A 124 -14.76 2.73 -2.94
CA ALA A 124 -15.68 2.58 -1.82
C ALA A 124 -15.02 2.91 -0.47
N ASP A 125 -15.86 3.15 0.53
CA ASP A 125 -15.43 3.34 1.92
C ASP A 125 -15.21 1.98 2.60
N LEU A 126 -13.99 1.73 3.08
CA LEU A 126 -13.62 0.50 3.77
C LEU A 126 -14.46 0.23 5.04
N ARG A 127 -15.00 1.29 5.65
CA ARG A 127 -15.87 1.17 6.83
C ARG A 127 -17.21 0.51 6.52
N THR A 128 -17.70 0.69 5.31
CA THR A 128 -19.01 0.22 4.86
C THR A 128 -18.96 -0.89 3.82
N TRP A 129 -17.82 -1.11 3.17
CA TRP A 129 -17.65 -2.17 2.18
C TRP A 129 -17.74 -3.56 2.81
N ARG A 130 -18.61 -4.44 2.27
CA ARG A 130 -18.99 -5.74 2.87
C ARG A 130 -18.80 -6.95 1.93
N GLN A 131 -18.19 -6.74 0.77
CA GLN A 131 -17.97 -7.86 -0.15
C GLN A 131 -16.78 -8.72 0.31
N ASP A 132 -16.85 -10.01 0.00
CA ASP A 132 -15.76 -10.97 0.19
C ASP A 132 -15.22 -11.09 1.63
N GLU A 133 -16.05 -10.85 2.65
CA GLU A 133 -15.67 -11.01 4.05
C GLU A 133 -15.16 -12.43 4.33
N GLY A 134 -14.08 -12.55 5.10
CA GLY A 134 -13.47 -13.83 5.45
C GLY A 134 -12.81 -14.57 4.29
N GLN A 135 -12.54 -13.93 3.16
CA GLN A 135 -12.01 -14.61 1.98
C GLN A 135 -10.55 -14.26 1.63
N PHE A 136 -9.97 -13.21 2.22
CA PHE A 136 -8.64 -12.76 1.88
C PHE A 136 -7.55 -13.48 2.67
N ASP A 137 -6.47 -13.82 2.00
CA ASP A 137 -5.28 -14.39 2.62
C ASP A 137 -4.35 -13.29 3.16
N VAL A 138 -4.30 -12.16 2.45
CA VAL A 138 -3.44 -11.02 2.77
C VAL A 138 -4.20 -9.72 2.53
N CYS A 139 -4.12 -8.82 3.50
CA CYS A 139 -4.48 -7.42 3.35
C CYS A 139 -3.24 -6.56 3.62
N ALA A 140 -3.08 -5.46 2.90
CA ALA A 140 -2.10 -4.43 3.21
C ALA A 140 -2.79 -3.06 3.26
N CYS A 141 -2.26 -2.16 4.08
CA CYS A 141 -2.65 -0.77 4.10
C CYS A 141 -1.43 0.12 4.36
N ASN A 142 -1.19 1.05 3.45
CA ASN A 142 -0.34 2.20 3.72
C ASN A 142 -1.28 3.36 4.10
N PRO A 143 -1.64 3.51 5.39
CA PRO A 143 -2.63 4.49 5.80
C PRO A 143 -2.10 5.91 5.58
N PRO A 144 -2.97 6.89 5.31
CA PRO A 144 -2.53 8.27 5.31
C PRO A 144 -1.93 8.61 6.68
N TYR A 145 -0.69 9.14 6.68
CA TYR A 145 -0.04 9.54 7.94
C TYR A 145 -0.71 10.80 8.48
N PHE A 146 -1.40 10.68 9.60
CA PHE A 146 -1.86 11.82 10.37
C PHE A 146 -0.64 12.48 11.01
N THR A 147 -0.17 13.58 10.46
CA THR A 147 0.91 14.38 11.04
C THR A 147 0.30 15.39 11.99
N GLU A 148 0.34 15.12 13.29
CA GLU A 148 0.25 16.17 14.31
C GLU A 148 1.56 16.96 14.29
N GLY A 149 1.52 18.17 13.76
CA GLY A 149 2.67 19.09 13.74
C GLY A 149 2.27 20.46 13.19
N PRO A 150 2.95 21.57 13.59
CA PRO A 150 2.65 22.89 13.10
C PRO A 150 2.98 22.97 11.61
N GLN A 151 1.98 22.80 10.77
CA GLN A 151 2.12 22.91 9.33
C GLN A 151 1.30 24.08 8.79
N SER A 152 1.80 24.65 7.67
CA SER A 152 1.26 25.80 6.96
C SER A 152 -0.27 25.77 6.80
N GLN A 153 -0.91 26.93 6.62
CA GLN A 153 -2.36 27.10 6.48
C GLN A 153 -3.01 26.19 5.40
N ASN A 154 -2.23 25.71 4.42
CA ASN A 154 -2.66 24.71 3.44
C ASN A 154 -2.80 23.30 4.02
N ALA A 155 -2.08 22.98 5.10
CA ALA A 155 -2.18 21.68 5.77
C ALA A 155 -3.46 21.57 6.61
N ALA A 156 -3.99 22.66 7.17
CA ALA A 156 -5.27 22.64 7.89
C ALA A 156 -6.45 22.25 6.99
N HIS A 157 -6.44 22.67 5.72
CA HIS A 157 -7.43 22.26 4.74
C HIS A 157 -7.23 20.82 4.22
N ALA A 158 -6.02 20.31 4.24
CA ALA A 158 -5.74 18.90 3.97
C ALA A 158 -6.15 18.03 5.18
N LEU A 159 -5.84 18.48 6.41
CA LEU A 159 -6.22 17.80 7.66
C LEU A 159 -7.74 17.66 7.78
N ALA A 160 -8.50 18.74 7.57
CA ALA A 160 -9.97 18.72 7.62
C ALA A 160 -10.60 17.77 6.58
N ARG A 161 -9.92 17.49 5.49
CA ARG A 161 -10.31 16.46 4.51
C ARG A 161 -9.89 15.04 4.92
N HIS A 162 -8.84 14.90 5.72
CA HIS A 162 -8.29 13.59 6.13
C HIS A 162 -8.84 13.09 7.47
N GLU A 163 -9.20 13.96 8.43
CA GLU A 163 -9.79 13.57 9.71
C GLU A 163 -11.14 12.84 9.58
N ASN A 164 -11.83 12.98 8.42
CA ASN A 164 -13.07 12.26 8.11
C ASN A 164 -12.89 10.96 7.31
N THR A 165 -11.66 10.57 6.94
CA THR A 165 -11.51 9.56 5.88
C THR A 165 -11.17 8.17 6.37
N CYS A 166 -10.34 7.95 7.38
CA CYS A 166 -10.04 6.61 7.89
C CYS A 166 -9.13 6.64 9.12
N ALA A 167 -9.58 6.10 10.24
CA ALA A 167 -8.74 5.86 11.42
C ALA A 167 -8.01 4.52 11.33
N LEU A 168 -6.97 4.33 12.15
CA LEU A 168 -6.26 3.05 12.25
C LEU A 168 -7.19 1.92 12.67
N GLU A 169 -8.14 2.20 13.56
CA GLU A 169 -9.19 1.30 14.02
C GLU A 169 -10.06 0.81 12.86
N ASP A 170 -10.42 1.69 11.93
CA ASP A 170 -11.22 1.37 10.75
C ASP A 170 -10.47 0.39 9.83
N VAL A 171 -9.17 0.62 9.62
CA VAL A 171 -8.31 -0.28 8.85
C VAL A 171 -8.22 -1.65 9.51
N CYS A 172 -7.99 -1.69 10.83
CA CYS A 172 -7.90 -2.95 11.58
C CYS A 172 -9.22 -3.70 11.59
N ALA A 173 -10.35 -3.00 11.79
CA ALA A 173 -11.69 -3.59 11.75
C ALA A 173 -12.01 -4.15 10.34
N CYS A 174 -11.69 -3.40 9.29
CA CYS A 174 -11.85 -3.85 7.91
C CYS A 174 -10.96 -5.07 7.62
N GLY A 175 -9.67 -4.98 7.94
CA GLY A 175 -8.72 -6.08 7.75
C GLY A 175 -9.16 -7.36 8.48
N PHE A 176 -9.59 -7.24 9.73
CA PHE A 176 -10.12 -8.38 10.48
C PHE A 176 -11.34 -9.01 9.80
N ARG A 177 -12.25 -8.19 9.30
CA ARG A 177 -13.49 -8.64 8.63
C ARG A 177 -13.18 -9.37 7.33
N LEU A 178 -12.28 -8.84 6.51
CA LEU A 178 -11.94 -9.38 5.19
C LEU A 178 -11.09 -10.66 5.25
N LEU A 179 -10.20 -10.76 6.22
CA LEU A 179 -9.24 -11.86 6.32
C LEU A 179 -9.91 -13.19 6.69
N LYS A 180 -9.42 -14.26 6.08
CA LYS A 180 -9.61 -15.63 6.56
C LYS A 180 -9.05 -15.77 7.98
N ASP A 181 -9.44 -16.83 8.69
CA ASP A 181 -8.76 -17.18 9.94
C ASP A 181 -7.26 -17.48 9.66
N GLY A 182 -6.37 -16.81 10.39
CA GLY A 182 -4.93 -16.85 10.12
C GLY A 182 -4.44 -16.07 8.92
N GLY A 183 -5.31 -15.37 8.20
CA GLY A 183 -4.93 -14.40 7.20
C GLY A 183 -4.15 -13.22 7.81
N ARG A 184 -3.42 -12.48 6.99
CA ARG A 184 -2.42 -11.49 7.41
C ARG A 184 -2.83 -10.07 7.02
N LEU A 185 -2.76 -9.12 7.97
CA LEU A 185 -2.82 -7.68 7.71
C LEU A 185 -1.42 -7.11 7.88
N ALA A 186 -0.92 -6.39 6.89
CA ALA A 186 0.33 -5.65 6.97
C ALA A 186 0.08 -4.14 6.92
N LEU A 187 0.83 -3.41 7.74
CA LEU A 187 0.79 -1.96 7.86
C LEU A 187 2.20 -1.40 7.87
N CYS A 188 2.36 -0.16 7.42
CA CYS A 188 3.55 0.65 7.71
C CYS A 188 3.15 1.91 8.46
N HIS A 189 4.03 2.39 9.33
CA HIS A 189 3.79 3.63 10.07
C HIS A 189 5.09 4.24 10.62
N ARG A 190 4.98 5.48 11.13
CA ARG A 190 6.09 6.16 11.81
C ARG A 190 6.40 5.48 13.15
N PRO A 191 7.69 5.36 13.55
CA PRO A 191 8.10 4.66 14.77
C PRO A 191 7.46 5.19 16.05
N GLU A 192 7.14 6.48 16.10
CA GLU A 192 6.51 7.13 17.25
C GLU A 192 5.14 6.53 17.60
N ARG A 193 4.45 5.96 16.59
CA ARG A 193 3.14 5.34 16.77
C ARG A 193 3.18 3.82 16.95
N LEU A 194 4.37 3.24 17.09
CA LEU A 194 4.51 1.77 17.17
C LEU A 194 3.66 1.16 18.29
N ALA A 195 3.73 1.72 19.49
CA ALA A 195 2.99 1.18 20.63
C ALA A 195 1.46 1.23 20.40
N GLU A 196 0.97 2.32 19.83
CA GLU A 196 -0.44 2.48 19.47
C GLU A 196 -0.87 1.48 18.39
N VAL A 197 -0.11 1.36 17.29
CA VAL A 197 -0.42 0.42 16.22
C VAL A 197 -0.49 -1.01 16.73
N LEU A 198 0.46 -1.44 17.57
CA LEU A 198 0.44 -2.77 18.16
C LEU A 198 -0.78 -2.99 19.09
N ALA A 199 -1.17 -1.96 19.86
CA ALA A 199 -2.33 -2.03 20.74
C ALA A 199 -3.64 -2.15 19.93
N VAL A 200 -3.82 -1.32 18.90
CA VAL A 200 -5.02 -1.34 18.05
C VAL A 200 -5.13 -2.65 17.29
N LEU A 201 -4.04 -3.17 16.72
CA LEU A 201 -4.03 -4.48 16.06
C LEU A 201 -4.56 -5.57 17.01
N ARG A 202 -4.02 -5.63 18.24
CA ARG A 202 -4.45 -6.64 19.23
C ARG A 202 -5.89 -6.45 19.70
N ALA A 203 -6.35 -5.21 19.86
CA ALA A 203 -7.75 -4.92 20.19
C ALA A 203 -8.71 -5.47 19.13
N HIS A 204 -8.28 -5.52 17.87
CA HIS A 204 -9.04 -6.11 16.76
C HIS A 204 -8.71 -7.60 16.50
N ARG A 205 -8.11 -8.32 17.45
CA ARG A 205 -7.76 -9.76 17.33
C ARG A 205 -6.84 -10.05 16.13
N LEU A 206 -6.03 -9.06 15.75
CA LEU A 206 -4.94 -9.17 14.78
C LEU A 206 -3.64 -9.22 15.59
N GLU A 207 -3.11 -10.40 15.82
CA GLU A 207 -1.90 -10.55 16.64
C GLU A 207 -0.65 -10.24 15.82
N PRO A 208 0.18 -9.26 16.21
CA PRO A 208 1.43 -8.93 15.54
C PRO A 208 2.38 -10.13 15.51
N LYS A 209 2.91 -10.45 14.33
CA LYS A 209 3.76 -11.62 14.09
C LYS A 209 5.14 -11.28 13.56
N ARG A 210 5.23 -10.23 12.75
CA ARG A 210 6.51 -9.76 12.18
C ARG A 210 6.59 -8.25 12.29
N LEU A 211 7.76 -7.75 12.63
CA LEU A 211 8.09 -6.33 12.72
C LEU A 211 9.46 -6.11 12.08
N ALA A 212 9.57 -5.13 11.20
CA ALA A 212 10.84 -4.68 10.66
C ALA A 212 10.95 -3.16 10.75
N PHE A 213 12.15 -2.65 11.00
CA PHE A 213 12.43 -1.22 10.96
C PHE A 213 13.14 -0.84 9.67
N VAL A 214 12.83 0.33 9.16
CA VAL A 214 13.47 0.88 7.95
C VAL A 214 14.37 2.03 8.36
N LYS A 215 15.62 1.97 7.94
CA LYS A 215 16.67 2.95 8.24
C LYS A 215 17.39 3.41 6.97
N ASN A 216 17.91 4.62 6.98
CA ASN A 216 18.76 5.13 5.90
C ASN A 216 20.22 4.65 6.01
N ALA A 217 20.65 4.29 7.23
CA ALA A 217 21.95 3.69 7.53
C ALA A 217 21.85 2.90 8.85
N PRO A 218 22.75 1.93 9.11
CA PRO A 218 22.71 1.07 10.30
C PRO A 218 22.65 1.86 11.62
N GLU A 219 23.41 2.95 11.72
CA GLU A 219 23.54 3.81 12.90
C GLU A 219 22.42 4.85 13.04
N LYS A 220 21.57 5.00 12.03
CA LYS A 220 20.47 5.96 12.08
C LYS A 220 19.23 5.40 12.76
N ALA A 221 18.48 6.27 13.41
CA ALA A 221 17.16 5.91 13.90
C ALA A 221 16.24 5.48 12.76
N PRO A 222 15.33 4.53 12.99
CA PRO A 222 14.34 4.15 11.98
C PRO A 222 13.40 5.31 11.69
N TRP A 223 13.01 5.46 10.45
CA TRP A 223 12.04 6.47 10.01
C TRP A 223 10.68 5.85 9.65
N LEU A 224 10.63 4.53 9.52
CA LEU A 224 9.43 3.75 9.25
C LEU A 224 9.53 2.41 9.97
N PHE A 225 8.41 1.84 10.35
CA PHE A 225 8.31 0.41 10.64
C PHE A 225 7.26 -0.26 9.75
N LEU A 226 7.43 -1.56 9.57
CA LEU A 226 6.56 -2.47 8.85
C LEU A 226 6.10 -3.53 9.85
N VAL A 227 4.80 -3.72 9.98
CA VAL A 227 4.25 -4.75 10.87
C VAL A 227 3.28 -5.64 10.11
N GLU A 228 3.35 -6.94 10.35
CA GLU A 228 2.38 -7.92 9.86
C GLU A 228 1.73 -8.62 11.05
N ALA A 229 0.41 -8.59 11.11
CA ALA A 229 -0.40 -9.22 12.14
C ALA A 229 -1.30 -10.30 11.52
N GLN A 230 -1.57 -11.35 12.30
CA GLN A 230 -2.41 -12.47 11.86
C GLN A 230 -3.73 -12.55 12.64
N LYS A 231 -4.82 -12.77 11.92
CA LYS A 231 -6.15 -12.92 12.51
C LYS A 231 -6.24 -14.17 13.39
N ASN A 232 -6.71 -13.99 14.63
CA ASN A 232 -6.99 -15.05 15.59
C ASN A 232 -5.77 -15.96 15.88
N ARG A 233 -4.59 -15.40 16.01
CA ARG A 233 -3.39 -16.18 16.37
C ARG A 233 -2.91 -15.85 17.78
N ARG A 234 -2.14 -16.80 18.38
CA ARG A 234 -1.50 -16.64 19.69
C ARG A 234 -0.36 -15.64 19.58
N THR A 235 0.10 -15.12 20.70
CA THR A 235 1.27 -14.23 20.82
C THR A 235 2.55 -14.82 20.21
N GLY A 236 3.51 -13.98 19.87
CA GLY A 236 4.80 -14.42 19.29
C GLY A 236 5.26 -13.50 18.16
N LEU A 237 5.61 -12.26 18.52
CA LEU A 237 6.19 -11.28 17.61
C LEU A 237 7.65 -11.60 17.35
N ARG A 238 8.05 -11.65 16.07
CA ARG A 238 9.44 -11.72 15.62
C ARG A 238 9.86 -10.38 15.05
N VAL A 239 10.97 -9.85 15.55
CA VAL A 239 11.62 -8.69 14.95
C VAL A 239 12.56 -9.20 13.86
N GLU A 240 12.33 -8.73 12.64
CA GLU A 240 13.16 -9.03 11.47
C GLU A 240 14.40 -8.12 11.46
N PRO A 241 15.44 -8.46 10.69
CA PRO A 241 16.54 -7.55 10.43
C PRO A 241 16.07 -6.22 9.85
N ASP A 242 16.77 -5.15 10.19
CA ASP A 242 16.47 -3.82 9.66
C ASP A 242 16.56 -3.77 8.12
N VAL A 243 15.62 -3.09 7.51
CA VAL A 243 15.64 -2.78 6.08
C VAL A 243 16.45 -1.50 5.87
N LEU A 244 17.61 -1.62 5.22
CA LEU A 244 18.48 -0.49 4.94
C LEU A 244 18.20 0.06 3.55
N ILE A 245 17.83 1.34 3.48
CA ILE A 245 17.63 2.08 2.23
C ILE A 245 18.64 3.20 2.18
N ARG A 246 19.63 3.07 1.32
CA ARG A 246 20.62 4.13 1.10
C ARG A 246 19.92 5.38 0.57
N ALA A 247 20.27 6.54 1.13
CA ALA A 247 19.78 7.83 0.64
C ALA A 247 20.02 7.93 -0.87
N GLY A 248 18.98 8.24 -1.64
CA GLY A 248 19.05 8.30 -3.11
C GLY A 248 18.95 6.96 -3.84
N ALA A 249 18.83 5.82 -3.15
CA ALA A 249 18.50 4.55 -3.80
C ALA A 249 17.05 4.60 -4.27
N ALA A 250 16.85 4.53 -5.57
CA ALA A 250 15.52 4.38 -6.12
C ALA A 250 15.04 2.95 -5.86
N LEU A 251 13.89 2.83 -5.23
CA LEU A 251 13.20 1.56 -5.04
C LEU A 251 12.48 1.11 -6.31
N TYR A 252 12.29 2.00 -7.27
CA TYR A 252 11.71 1.76 -8.60
C TYR A 252 12.31 2.76 -9.60
N GLY A 253 12.12 2.51 -10.87
CA GLY A 253 12.69 3.21 -12.02
C GLY A 253 13.20 4.65 -11.79
N ARG A 254 14.50 4.82 -11.85
CA ARG A 254 15.18 6.05 -12.20
C ARG A 254 15.83 5.90 -13.56
#